data_ed0ee5de99f715b7c63bdac2da3fd30a
#
_entry.id   ed0ee5de99f715b7c63bdac2da3fd30a
#
_cell.length_a   1.000
_cell.length_b   1.000
_cell.length_c   1.000
_cell.angle_alpha   90.00
_cell.angle_beta   90.00
_cell.angle_gamma   90.00
#
_symmetry.space_group_name_H-M   'P 1'
#
loop_
_entity.id
_entity.type
_entity.pdbx_description
1 polymer ?
#
loop_
_entity_poly.entity_id
_entity_poly.type
_entity_poly.pdbx_seq_one_letter_code
_entity_poly.pdbx_strand_id
1 'polypeptide(L)'
;TQLLTDFYTRHLPFELTNAQKRVIREIFEDMKSGKQMNRLIQGDVGSGKTMVAFISMLLAIGSGAQTCLMAPTEILANQHFEGLRPYAERLGLSIALLTGSTKKSVRKELHEALAKGTLPILLGTHALLEEVVQFKNLGLAIVDEQHRFGVAQRAKLWAKNDLYQPHVLVMTATPIPRTLAMTLYGDLDVSVIDELPAGRKPIQTVHRYDKDRLKVFGFIQQEIGKGRQIYIVYPLIEESKSLDLKNLMDGYESIARAFPNYPLSIVHGGMKAEDKDYEMQRFVKGETKIMVATTVIEVGVNVPNASVMVIENAERFGLSQLHQLRGRVGRGAEQSYCVLMSKYELSRDSRIRLETLVRTNDGFEIADVDLKLRGPGDLMGTQQSGITDLLIADLSKDAPLLTLARDAAQQLLREDPTLELPQHAPVLRQISQQKATAVNWSRIS
;
A
#
# COMPACT_ATOMS: atom_id res chain seq x y z
N THR A 1 25.69 -4.60 -9.63
CA THR A 1 25.78 -6.01 -10.07
C THR A 1 25.51 -6.08 -11.56
N GLN A 2 26.12 -7.06 -12.25
CA GLN A 2 25.91 -7.26 -13.69
C GLN A 2 24.41 -7.42 -14.02
N LEU A 3 23.69 -8.16 -13.19
CA LEU A 3 22.24 -8.39 -13.31
C LEU A 3 21.43 -7.08 -13.35
N LEU A 4 21.77 -6.12 -12.47
CA LEU A 4 21.09 -4.82 -12.43
C LEU A 4 21.41 -3.98 -13.67
N THR A 5 22.68 -3.99 -14.12
CA THR A 5 23.12 -3.28 -15.33
C THR A 5 22.39 -3.82 -16.56
N ASP A 6 22.28 -5.13 -16.67
CA ASP A 6 21.58 -5.81 -17.75
C ASP A 6 20.07 -5.45 -17.77
N PHE A 7 19.44 -5.49 -16.60
CA PHE A 7 18.05 -5.05 -16.47
C PHE A 7 17.84 -3.62 -16.92
N TYR A 8 18.69 -2.70 -16.44
CA TYR A 8 18.56 -1.27 -16.69
C TYR A 8 18.78 -0.92 -18.17
N THR A 9 19.73 -1.58 -18.82
CA THR A 9 20.13 -1.25 -20.21
C THR A 9 19.29 -1.95 -21.28
N ARG A 10 18.73 -3.13 -20.96
CA ARG A 10 18.10 -4.00 -21.98
C ARG A 10 16.61 -4.30 -21.72
N HIS A 11 16.18 -4.26 -20.47
CA HIS A 11 14.87 -4.82 -20.10
C HIS A 11 13.91 -3.83 -19.46
N LEU A 12 14.39 -2.65 -19.01
CA LEU A 12 13.54 -1.62 -18.45
C LEU A 12 12.89 -0.81 -19.60
N PRO A 13 11.55 -0.89 -19.79
CA PRO A 13 10.88 -0.29 -20.96
C PRO A 13 10.57 1.20 -20.81
N PHE A 14 10.97 1.83 -19.69
CA PHE A 14 10.69 3.23 -19.37
C PHE A 14 11.81 3.81 -18.52
N GLU A 15 11.87 5.14 -18.47
CA GLU A 15 12.79 5.82 -17.57
C GLU A 15 12.22 5.89 -16.15
N LEU A 16 13.09 5.65 -15.17
CA LEU A 16 12.74 5.86 -13.77
C LEU A 16 12.69 7.36 -13.45
N THR A 17 11.75 7.75 -12.61
CA THR A 17 11.69 9.12 -12.07
C THR A 17 12.89 9.41 -11.17
N ASN A 18 13.17 10.70 -10.92
CA ASN A 18 14.26 11.06 -10.01
C ASN A 18 14.00 10.57 -8.58
N ALA A 19 12.73 10.59 -8.14
CA ALA A 19 12.34 10.05 -6.86
C ALA A 19 12.60 8.55 -6.75
N GLN A 20 12.26 7.76 -7.78
CA GLN A 20 12.57 6.33 -7.82
C GLN A 20 14.07 6.07 -7.79
N LYS A 21 14.86 6.80 -8.58
CA LYS A 21 16.34 6.71 -8.59
C LYS A 21 16.94 7.04 -7.24
N ARG A 22 16.41 8.07 -6.56
CA ARG A 22 16.84 8.45 -5.20
C ARG A 22 16.57 7.32 -4.21
N VAL A 23 15.34 6.78 -4.18
CA VAL A 23 14.96 5.70 -3.26
C VAL A 23 15.77 4.42 -3.50
N ILE A 24 16.01 4.05 -4.76
CA ILE A 24 16.86 2.90 -5.09
C ILE A 24 18.28 3.09 -4.56
N ARG A 25 18.82 4.31 -4.64
CA ARG A 25 20.16 4.63 -4.09
C ARG A 25 20.17 4.51 -2.57
N GLU A 26 19.16 5.03 -1.87
CA GLU A 26 19.02 4.91 -0.43
C GLU A 26 18.99 3.43 0.00
N ILE A 27 18.22 2.59 -0.68
CA ILE A 27 18.14 1.15 -0.44
C ILE A 27 19.52 0.48 -0.68
N PHE A 28 20.19 0.84 -1.76
CA PHE A 28 21.50 0.30 -2.08
C PHE A 28 22.54 0.61 -1.00
N GLU A 29 22.58 1.85 -0.52
CA GLU A 29 23.50 2.26 0.55
C GLU A 29 23.19 1.55 1.87
N ASP A 30 21.92 1.37 2.20
CA ASP A 30 21.52 0.60 3.38
C ASP A 30 21.99 -0.85 3.28
N MET A 31 21.70 -1.52 2.17
CA MET A 31 22.08 -2.92 1.96
C MET A 31 23.61 -3.11 1.99
N LYS A 32 24.38 -2.09 1.62
CA LYS A 32 25.83 -2.09 1.64
C LYS A 32 26.42 -1.77 3.00
N SER A 33 25.66 -1.19 3.92
CA SER A 33 26.13 -0.67 5.20
C SER A 33 26.64 -1.74 6.17
N GLY A 34 26.37 -3.01 5.92
CA GLY A 34 26.64 -4.12 6.85
C GLY A 34 25.64 -4.21 8.02
N LYS A 35 24.64 -3.33 8.06
CA LYS A 35 23.54 -3.36 9.03
C LYS A 35 22.24 -3.84 8.36
N GLN A 36 21.35 -4.39 9.13
CA GLN A 36 20.02 -4.73 8.62
C GLN A 36 19.29 -3.45 8.18
N MET A 37 18.84 -3.43 6.92
CA MET A 37 17.94 -2.37 6.46
C MET A 37 16.52 -2.66 6.95
N ASN A 38 15.90 -1.66 7.55
CA ASN A 38 14.46 -1.63 7.81
C ASN A 38 13.91 -0.34 7.22
N ARG A 39 13.27 -0.40 6.04
CA ARG A 39 12.87 0.80 5.29
C ARG A 39 11.41 0.74 4.84
N LEU A 40 10.72 1.86 5.01
CA LEU A 40 9.36 2.10 4.50
C LEU A 40 9.42 2.95 3.24
N ILE A 41 8.90 2.43 2.14
CA ILE A 41 8.64 3.22 0.92
C ILE A 41 7.20 3.69 0.93
N GLN A 42 7.03 4.98 0.91
CA GLN A 42 5.74 5.63 0.71
C GLN A 42 5.64 6.23 -0.69
N GLY A 43 4.46 6.18 -1.27
CA GLY A 43 4.17 6.82 -2.54
C GLY A 43 2.75 6.52 -2.99
N ASP A 44 2.18 7.40 -3.76
CA ASP A 44 0.83 7.24 -4.30
C ASP A 44 0.64 5.94 -5.07
N VAL A 45 -0.62 5.57 -5.25
CA VAL A 45 -0.98 4.45 -6.13
C VAL A 45 -0.43 4.70 -7.52
N GLY A 46 0.40 3.77 -8.02
CA GLY A 46 1.02 3.89 -9.34
C GLY A 46 2.27 4.76 -9.39
N SER A 47 2.87 5.15 -8.28
CA SER A 47 4.19 5.80 -8.23
C SER A 47 5.36 4.88 -8.62
N GLY A 48 5.09 3.59 -8.90
CA GLY A 48 6.09 2.62 -9.33
C GLY A 48 6.85 1.93 -8.19
N LYS A 49 6.29 1.88 -6.98
CA LYS A 49 6.87 1.14 -5.83
C LYS A 49 7.25 -0.30 -6.16
N THR A 50 6.39 -1.02 -6.91
CA THR A 50 6.65 -2.40 -7.32
C THR A 50 7.93 -2.54 -8.16
N MET A 51 8.22 -1.56 -9.02
CA MET A 51 9.46 -1.58 -9.81
C MET A 51 10.68 -1.29 -8.94
N VAL A 52 10.58 -0.36 -7.99
CA VAL A 52 11.63 -0.13 -6.99
C VAL A 52 11.88 -1.38 -6.16
N ALA A 53 10.82 -2.08 -5.75
CA ALA A 53 10.93 -3.36 -5.06
C ALA A 53 11.64 -4.42 -5.90
N PHE A 54 11.28 -4.55 -7.17
CA PHE A 54 11.93 -5.51 -8.07
C PHE A 54 13.42 -5.20 -8.28
N ILE A 55 13.78 -3.94 -8.48
CA ILE A 55 15.19 -3.52 -8.57
C ILE A 55 15.94 -3.85 -7.27
N SER A 56 15.30 -3.66 -6.11
CA SER A 56 15.88 -4.06 -4.81
C SER A 56 16.08 -5.57 -4.69
N MET A 57 15.16 -6.38 -5.25
CA MET A 57 15.36 -7.83 -5.34
C MET A 57 16.57 -8.18 -6.21
N LEU A 58 16.74 -7.51 -7.36
CA LEU A 58 17.90 -7.73 -8.24
C LEU A 58 19.23 -7.38 -7.57
N LEU A 59 19.24 -6.36 -6.70
CA LEU A 59 20.40 -6.02 -5.88
C LEU A 59 20.77 -7.17 -4.92
N ALA A 60 19.79 -7.70 -4.19
CA ALA A 60 19.98 -8.81 -3.26
C ALA A 60 20.41 -10.11 -3.97
N ILE A 61 19.75 -10.44 -5.09
CA ILE A 61 20.08 -11.62 -5.89
C ILE A 61 21.48 -11.52 -6.48
N GLY A 62 21.87 -10.34 -6.92
CA GLY A 62 23.24 -10.09 -7.42
C GLY A 62 24.33 -10.26 -6.36
N SER A 63 23.96 -10.33 -5.09
CA SER A 63 24.85 -10.67 -3.95
C SER A 63 24.70 -12.14 -3.50
N GLY A 64 23.97 -12.97 -4.26
CA GLY A 64 23.78 -14.41 -3.98
C GLY A 64 22.67 -14.72 -2.98
N ALA A 65 21.79 -13.76 -2.68
CA ALA A 65 20.67 -13.95 -1.77
C ALA A 65 19.37 -14.30 -2.48
N GLN A 66 18.45 -14.90 -1.75
CA GLN A 66 17.06 -15.09 -2.15
C GLN A 66 16.19 -13.92 -1.66
N THR A 67 15.06 -13.70 -2.30
CA THR A 67 14.14 -12.61 -1.97
C THR A 67 12.71 -13.09 -1.90
N CYS A 68 11.89 -12.43 -1.07
CA CYS A 68 10.45 -12.65 -1.09
C CYS A 68 9.67 -11.34 -1.10
N LEU A 69 8.44 -11.40 -1.66
CA LEU A 69 7.46 -10.33 -1.60
C LEU A 69 6.14 -10.88 -1.07
N MET A 70 5.69 -10.32 0.03
CA MET A 70 4.45 -10.68 0.68
C MET A 70 3.38 -9.62 0.41
N ALA A 71 2.24 -10.07 -0.11
CA ALA A 71 1.07 -9.25 -0.34
C ALA A 71 -0.09 -9.68 0.58
N PRO A 72 -1.01 -8.76 0.95
CA PRO A 72 -2.08 -9.06 1.90
C PRO A 72 -3.16 -9.99 1.37
N THR A 73 -3.31 -10.10 0.05
CA THR A 73 -4.32 -10.94 -0.60
C THR A 73 -3.76 -11.73 -1.77
N GLU A 74 -4.41 -12.84 -2.12
CA GLU A 74 -4.02 -13.65 -3.28
C GLU A 74 -4.11 -12.88 -4.59
N ILE A 75 -5.11 -12.01 -4.73
CA ILE A 75 -5.28 -11.17 -5.93
C ILE A 75 -4.07 -10.27 -6.13
N LEU A 76 -3.61 -9.59 -5.06
CA LEU A 76 -2.42 -8.73 -5.11
C LEU A 76 -1.14 -9.53 -5.34
N ALA A 77 -1.00 -10.69 -4.70
CA ALA A 77 0.15 -11.56 -4.91
C ALA A 77 0.23 -12.04 -6.37
N ASN A 78 -0.91 -12.43 -6.95
CA ASN A 78 -1.02 -12.78 -8.37
C ASN A 78 -0.66 -11.60 -9.28
N GLN A 79 -1.16 -10.39 -8.99
CA GLN A 79 -0.83 -9.21 -9.78
C GLN A 79 0.66 -8.88 -9.77
N HIS A 80 1.30 -8.94 -8.60
CA HIS A 80 2.74 -8.76 -8.50
C HIS A 80 3.48 -9.84 -9.29
N PHE A 81 3.04 -11.09 -9.17
CA PHE A 81 3.64 -12.22 -9.89
C PHE A 81 3.55 -12.03 -11.41
N GLU A 82 2.34 -11.80 -11.93
CA GLU A 82 2.14 -11.60 -13.38
C GLU A 82 2.85 -10.34 -13.90
N GLY A 83 2.95 -9.31 -13.07
CA GLY A 83 3.65 -8.07 -13.43
C GLY A 83 5.17 -8.20 -13.43
N LEU A 84 5.75 -9.01 -12.55
CA LEU A 84 7.20 -9.16 -12.41
C LEU A 84 7.76 -10.35 -13.19
N ARG A 85 6.98 -11.39 -13.41
CA ARG A 85 7.39 -12.61 -14.12
C ARG A 85 8.08 -12.34 -15.46
N PRO A 86 7.53 -11.50 -16.38
CA PRO A 86 8.18 -11.25 -17.66
C PRO A 86 9.58 -10.63 -17.54
N TYR A 87 9.80 -9.82 -16.52
CA TYR A 87 11.13 -9.23 -16.27
C TYR A 87 12.10 -10.25 -15.67
N ALA A 88 11.64 -11.07 -14.72
CA ALA A 88 12.46 -12.13 -14.13
C ALA A 88 12.88 -13.15 -15.18
N GLU A 89 11.95 -13.62 -16.03
CA GLU A 89 12.21 -14.60 -17.10
C GLU A 89 13.23 -14.08 -18.12
N ARG A 90 13.13 -12.80 -18.53
CA ARG A 90 14.10 -12.17 -19.44
C ARG A 90 15.51 -12.11 -18.86
N LEU A 91 15.64 -12.09 -17.54
CA LEU A 91 16.91 -12.14 -16.82
C LEU A 91 17.36 -13.57 -16.49
N GLY A 92 16.62 -14.60 -16.92
CA GLY A 92 16.90 -15.99 -16.59
C GLY A 92 16.67 -16.34 -15.11
N LEU A 93 15.87 -15.55 -14.38
CA LEU A 93 15.59 -15.76 -12.97
C LEU A 93 14.29 -16.54 -12.79
N SER A 94 14.34 -17.57 -11.94
CA SER A 94 13.14 -18.28 -11.51
C SER A 94 12.35 -17.44 -10.53
N ILE A 95 11.04 -17.35 -10.76
CA ILE A 95 10.07 -16.66 -9.93
C ILE A 95 8.88 -17.57 -9.69
N ALA A 96 8.37 -17.61 -8.47
CA ALA A 96 7.23 -18.45 -8.12
C ALA A 96 6.24 -17.73 -7.20
N LEU A 97 5.02 -18.28 -7.15
CA LEU A 97 3.92 -17.78 -6.33
C LEU A 97 3.45 -18.85 -5.35
N LEU A 98 3.36 -18.49 -4.07
CA LEU A 98 2.86 -19.33 -2.99
C LEU A 98 1.70 -18.65 -2.27
N THR A 99 0.49 -19.21 -2.39
CA THR A 99 -0.73 -18.70 -1.75
C THR A 99 -1.45 -19.82 -1.01
N GLY A 100 -2.54 -19.51 -0.32
CA GLY A 100 -3.40 -20.50 0.32
C GLY A 100 -3.94 -21.55 -0.65
N SER A 101 -4.26 -21.14 -1.89
CA SER A 101 -4.82 -22.00 -2.94
C SER A 101 -3.79 -22.83 -3.71
N THR A 102 -2.49 -22.65 -3.48
CA THR A 102 -1.43 -23.40 -4.17
C THR A 102 -1.52 -24.91 -3.87
N LYS A 103 -1.57 -25.74 -4.91
CA LYS A 103 -1.69 -27.21 -4.81
C LYS A 103 -0.52 -27.82 -4.05
N LYS A 104 -0.79 -28.88 -3.25
CA LYS A 104 0.21 -29.54 -2.40
C LYS A 104 1.45 -30.04 -3.16
N SER A 105 1.27 -30.58 -4.37
CA SER A 105 2.40 -31.02 -5.22
C SER A 105 3.34 -29.88 -5.57
N VAL A 106 2.77 -28.75 -6.03
CA VAL A 106 3.52 -27.53 -6.39
C VAL A 106 4.21 -26.94 -5.15
N ARG A 107 3.52 -26.91 -3.99
CA ARG A 107 4.13 -26.46 -2.72
C ARG A 107 5.39 -27.24 -2.39
N LYS A 108 5.37 -28.59 -2.54
CA LYS A 108 6.53 -29.42 -2.25
C LYS A 108 7.73 -29.06 -3.14
N GLU A 109 7.52 -28.92 -4.43
CA GLU A 109 8.56 -28.51 -5.39
C GLU A 109 9.14 -27.14 -5.04
N LEU A 110 8.28 -26.17 -4.70
CA LEU A 110 8.70 -24.84 -4.29
C LEU A 110 9.55 -24.85 -3.02
N HIS A 111 9.14 -25.62 -2.00
CA HIS A 111 9.89 -25.74 -0.75
C HIS A 111 11.28 -26.36 -1.00
N GLU A 112 11.37 -27.40 -1.83
CA GLU A 112 12.64 -28.01 -2.19
C GLU A 112 13.54 -27.01 -2.96
N ALA A 113 13.00 -26.25 -3.89
CA ALA A 113 13.74 -25.26 -4.66
C ALA A 113 14.25 -24.11 -3.79
N LEU A 114 13.43 -23.66 -2.81
CA LEU A 114 13.82 -22.64 -1.84
C LEU A 114 14.99 -23.12 -0.96
N ALA A 115 14.86 -24.32 -0.38
CA ALA A 115 15.87 -24.90 0.49
C ALA A 115 17.18 -25.20 -0.24
N LYS A 116 17.13 -25.50 -1.54
CA LYS A 116 18.32 -25.67 -2.41
C LYS A 116 18.92 -24.33 -2.85
N GLY A 117 18.16 -23.22 -2.74
CA GLY A 117 18.57 -21.89 -3.21
C GLY A 117 18.45 -21.70 -4.73
N THR A 118 17.74 -22.58 -5.44
CA THR A 118 17.53 -22.51 -6.90
C THR A 118 16.35 -21.60 -7.29
N LEU A 119 15.53 -21.20 -6.34
CA LEU A 119 14.42 -20.24 -6.51
C LEU A 119 14.79 -18.91 -5.86
N PRO A 120 15.28 -17.93 -6.63
CA PRO A 120 15.71 -16.64 -6.10
C PRO A 120 14.57 -15.69 -5.71
N ILE A 121 13.37 -15.83 -6.30
CA ILE A 121 12.24 -14.92 -6.06
C ILE A 121 10.99 -15.72 -5.72
N LEU A 122 10.45 -15.50 -4.51
CA LEU A 122 9.17 -16.05 -4.08
C LEU A 122 8.19 -14.94 -3.75
N LEU A 123 7.04 -14.93 -4.42
CA LEU A 123 5.92 -14.06 -4.07
C LEU A 123 4.83 -14.87 -3.37
N GLY A 124 4.03 -14.21 -2.55
CA GLY A 124 2.89 -14.89 -1.95
C GLY A 124 2.13 -14.04 -0.93
N THR A 125 1.30 -14.73 -0.18
CA THR A 125 0.53 -14.15 0.93
C THR A 125 1.16 -14.54 2.27
N HIS A 126 0.38 -14.50 3.34
CA HIS A 126 0.79 -15.02 4.66
C HIS A 126 1.28 -16.48 4.64
N ALA A 127 1.02 -17.24 3.57
CA ALA A 127 1.58 -18.57 3.36
C ALA A 127 3.13 -18.57 3.40
N LEU A 128 3.78 -17.45 3.08
CA LEU A 128 5.24 -17.30 3.21
C LEU A 128 5.73 -17.38 4.65
N LEU A 129 4.87 -17.15 5.64
CA LEU A 129 5.18 -17.19 7.07
C LEU A 129 5.11 -18.59 7.67
N GLU A 130 4.56 -19.57 6.94
CA GLU A 130 4.47 -20.95 7.40
C GLU A 130 5.88 -21.49 7.71
N GLU A 131 6.04 -22.24 8.81
CA GLU A 131 7.35 -22.76 9.27
C GLU A 131 8.03 -23.67 8.23
N VAL A 132 7.24 -24.38 7.43
CA VAL A 132 7.74 -25.24 6.36
C VAL A 132 8.39 -24.50 5.20
N VAL A 133 8.14 -23.19 5.07
CA VAL A 133 8.77 -22.36 4.06
C VAL A 133 10.15 -21.94 4.55
N GLN A 134 11.19 -22.59 4.05
CA GLN A 134 12.56 -22.35 4.45
C GLN A 134 13.41 -21.89 3.27
N PHE A 135 14.10 -20.78 3.43
CA PHE A 135 15.04 -20.27 2.44
C PHE A 135 16.45 -20.76 2.78
N LYS A 136 17.25 -21.03 1.75
CA LYS A 136 18.68 -21.29 1.94
C LYS A 136 19.42 -20.05 2.41
N ASN A 137 19.05 -18.89 1.84
CA ASN A 137 19.73 -17.61 2.08
C ASN A 137 18.80 -16.42 1.77
N LEU A 138 17.82 -16.17 2.63
CA LEU A 138 16.93 -15.02 2.47
C LEU A 138 17.67 -13.73 2.83
N GLY A 139 17.90 -12.83 1.85
CA GLY A 139 18.57 -11.56 2.06
C GLY A 139 17.65 -10.34 2.05
N LEU A 140 16.50 -10.43 1.37
CA LEU A 140 15.54 -9.32 1.32
C LEU A 140 14.11 -9.84 1.43
N ALA A 141 13.36 -9.32 2.39
CA ALA A 141 11.93 -9.54 2.53
C ALA A 141 11.19 -8.24 2.24
N ILE A 142 10.24 -8.28 1.32
CA ILE A 142 9.40 -7.13 0.94
C ILE A 142 7.98 -7.38 1.42
N VAL A 143 7.36 -6.39 2.08
CA VAL A 143 5.98 -6.44 2.56
C VAL A 143 5.18 -5.32 1.91
N ASP A 144 4.14 -5.68 1.17
CA ASP A 144 3.24 -4.71 0.56
C ASP A 144 2.03 -4.44 1.47
N GLU A 145 1.61 -3.17 1.55
CA GLU A 145 0.46 -2.70 2.36
C GLU A 145 0.56 -3.09 3.85
N GLN A 146 1.60 -2.63 4.51
CA GLN A 146 1.98 -2.95 5.89
C GLN A 146 0.85 -2.82 6.92
N HIS A 147 -0.08 -1.87 6.76
CA HIS A 147 -1.17 -1.66 7.73
C HIS A 147 -2.04 -2.91 7.97
N ARG A 148 -1.90 -3.93 7.12
CA ARG A 148 -2.56 -5.23 7.23
C ARG A 148 -1.68 -6.32 7.88
N PHE A 149 -0.42 -6.00 8.21
CA PHE A 149 0.54 -6.94 8.81
C PHE A 149 1.04 -6.42 10.16
N GLY A 150 0.80 -7.18 11.22
CA GLY A 150 1.26 -6.86 12.57
C GLY A 150 2.78 -7.05 12.76
N VAL A 151 3.34 -6.47 13.83
CA VAL A 151 4.75 -6.60 14.22
C VAL A 151 5.17 -8.08 14.35
N ALA A 152 4.31 -8.92 14.92
CA ALA A 152 4.57 -10.35 15.09
C ALA A 152 4.74 -11.12 13.75
N GLN A 153 4.11 -10.67 12.68
CA GLN A 153 4.25 -11.30 11.36
C GLN A 153 5.57 -10.92 10.70
N ARG A 154 6.05 -9.69 10.91
CA ARG A 154 7.38 -9.26 10.45
C ARG A 154 8.48 -10.04 11.16
N ALA A 155 8.35 -10.23 12.47
CA ALA A 155 9.30 -11.03 13.25
C ALA A 155 9.47 -12.46 12.71
N LYS A 156 8.38 -13.08 12.21
CA LYS A 156 8.46 -14.39 11.56
C LYS A 156 9.26 -14.38 10.25
N LEU A 157 9.25 -13.27 9.50
CA LEU A 157 10.10 -13.13 8.31
C LEU A 157 11.58 -13.00 8.69
N TRP A 158 11.89 -12.30 9.77
CA TRP A 158 13.26 -12.20 10.27
C TRP A 158 13.85 -13.55 10.67
N ALA A 159 13.03 -14.42 11.26
CA ALA A 159 13.43 -15.78 11.66
C ALA A 159 13.61 -16.76 10.49
N LYS A 160 13.44 -16.33 9.23
CA LYS A 160 13.58 -17.19 8.03
C LYS A 160 15.03 -17.36 7.54
N ASN A 161 15.99 -16.71 8.16
CA ASN A 161 17.41 -16.91 7.90
C ASN A 161 18.17 -17.08 9.23
N ASP A 162 18.84 -18.21 9.39
CA ASP A 162 19.58 -18.56 10.62
C ASP A 162 20.96 -17.88 10.69
N LEU A 163 21.49 -17.39 9.57
CA LEU A 163 22.84 -16.83 9.48
C LEU A 163 22.88 -15.33 9.77
N TYR A 164 21.89 -14.58 9.28
CA TYR A 164 21.76 -13.14 9.48
C TYR A 164 20.30 -12.72 9.26
N GLN A 165 19.94 -11.57 9.83
CA GLN A 165 18.61 -11.01 9.64
C GLN A 165 18.47 -10.45 8.22
N PRO A 166 17.45 -10.85 7.43
CA PRO A 166 17.23 -10.31 6.11
C PRO A 166 16.91 -8.81 6.18
N HIS A 167 17.29 -8.07 5.17
CA HIS A 167 16.79 -6.71 4.96
C HIS A 167 15.27 -6.71 4.80
N VAL A 168 14.61 -5.70 5.34
CA VAL A 168 13.16 -5.55 5.26
C VAL A 168 12.81 -4.26 4.52
N LEU A 169 12.00 -4.41 3.49
CA LEU A 169 11.44 -3.31 2.73
C LEU A 169 9.93 -3.35 2.83
N VAL A 170 9.36 -2.31 3.38
CA VAL A 170 7.91 -2.18 3.54
C VAL A 170 7.40 -1.18 2.52
N MET A 171 6.29 -1.47 1.87
CA MET A 171 5.65 -0.57 0.93
C MET A 171 4.25 -0.20 1.41
N THR A 172 3.85 1.05 1.18
CA THR A 172 2.46 1.48 1.37
C THR A 172 2.04 2.42 0.24
N ALA A 173 0.81 2.22 -0.24
CA ALA A 173 0.16 3.12 -1.17
C ALA A 173 -0.66 4.21 -0.46
N THR A 174 -0.76 4.13 0.87
CA THR A 174 -1.38 5.19 1.67
C THR A 174 -0.29 6.18 2.07
N PRO A 175 -0.28 7.39 1.52
CA PRO A 175 0.59 8.43 2.02
C PRO A 175 0.28 8.68 3.50
N ILE A 176 1.30 8.63 4.33
CA ILE A 176 1.24 8.94 5.75
C ILE A 176 2.06 10.21 5.93
N PRO A 177 1.58 11.22 6.66
CA PRO A 177 2.38 12.39 6.96
C PRO A 177 3.76 11.98 7.47
N ARG A 178 4.83 12.59 6.96
CA ARG A 178 6.20 12.17 7.29
C ARG A 178 6.46 12.10 8.79
N THR A 179 5.90 13.06 9.52
CA THR A 179 6.00 13.13 10.99
C THR A 179 5.33 11.96 11.69
N LEU A 180 4.14 11.59 11.21
CA LEU A 180 3.42 10.46 11.76
C LEU A 180 4.13 9.14 11.40
N ALA A 181 4.67 9.02 10.19
CA ALA A 181 5.46 7.86 9.78
C ALA A 181 6.73 7.68 10.63
N MET A 182 7.43 8.76 10.94
CA MET A 182 8.62 8.75 11.80
C MET A 182 8.33 8.33 13.24
N THR A 183 7.10 8.56 13.71
CA THR A 183 6.67 8.22 15.07
C THR A 183 6.09 6.82 15.17
N LEU A 184 5.20 6.47 14.22
CA LEU A 184 4.54 5.17 14.18
C LEU A 184 5.50 4.03 13.83
N TYR A 185 6.47 4.33 12.99
CA TYR A 185 7.43 3.37 12.46
C TYR A 185 8.86 3.83 12.79
N GLY A 186 9.09 4.18 14.06
CA GLY A 186 10.36 4.71 14.53
C GLY A 186 11.56 3.78 14.30
N ASP A 187 11.28 2.49 14.09
CA ASP A 187 12.21 1.44 13.71
C ASP A 187 12.49 1.39 12.19
N LEU A 188 11.74 2.14 11.37
CA LEU A 188 11.90 2.18 9.92
C LEU A 188 12.48 3.51 9.44
N ASP A 189 13.43 3.43 8.52
CA ASP A 189 13.80 4.57 7.69
C ASP A 189 12.74 4.81 6.63
N VAL A 190 12.42 6.08 6.35
CA VAL A 190 11.31 6.43 5.46
C VAL A 190 11.85 7.03 4.17
N SER A 191 11.48 6.40 3.05
CA SER A 191 11.69 6.92 1.69
C SER A 191 10.37 7.29 1.05
N VAL A 192 10.35 8.37 0.29
CA VAL A 192 9.15 8.89 -0.36
C VAL A 192 9.33 8.93 -1.87
N ILE A 193 8.38 8.34 -2.60
CA ILE A 193 8.27 8.51 -4.05
C ILE A 193 7.17 9.55 -4.31
N ASP A 194 7.60 10.79 -4.44
CA ASP A 194 6.78 11.99 -4.61
C ASP A 194 6.61 12.40 -6.08
N GLU A 195 7.03 11.56 -7.01
CA GLU A 195 6.86 11.76 -8.44
C GLU A 195 6.05 10.61 -9.06
N LEU A 196 5.19 10.95 -10.02
CA LEU A 196 4.49 9.95 -10.83
C LEU A 196 5.29 9.65 -12.11
N PRO A 197 5.25 8.41 -12.62
CA PRO A 197 5.86 8.06 -13.90
C PRO A 197 5.34 8.92 -15.05
N ALA A 198 6.22 9.20 -16.03
CA ALA A 198 5.88 9.98 -17.20
C ALA A 198 4.68 9.41 -17.97
N GLY A 199 3.85 10.28 -18.55
CA GLY A 199 2.67 9.90 -19.34
C GLY A 199 1.40 9.66 -18.52
N ARG A 200 1.45 9.68 -17.21
CA ARG A 200 0.25 9.56 -16.36
C ARG A 200 -0.48 10.90 -16.30
N LYS A 201 -1.78 10.89 -16.63
CA LYS A 201 -2.63 12.07 -16.54
C LYS A 201 -3.20 12.22 -15.13
N PRO A 202 -3.26 13.44 -14.57
CA PRO A 202 -3.94 13.70 -13.32
C PRO A 202 -5.42 13.29 -13.41
N ILE A 203 -5.95 12.68 -12.35
CA ILE A 203 -7.36 12.30 -12.28
C ILE A 203 -8.18 13.57 -12.07
N GLN A 204 -9.14 13.82 -12.94
CA GLN A 204 -10.07 14.94 -12.78
C GLN A 204 -11.13 14.56 -11.74
N THR A 205 -11.08 15.23 -10.59
CA THR A 205 -12.01 14.99 -9.49
C THR A 205 -13.07 16.09 -9.46
N VAL A 206 -14.34 15.71 -9.40
CA VAL A 206 -15.46 16.64 -9.29
C VAL A 206 -16.41 16.23 -8.17
N HIS A 207 -16.98 17.22 -7.50
CA HIS A 207 -18.04 17.03 -6.52
C HIS A 207 -19.39 17.36 -7.15
N ARG A 208 -20.39 16.50 -6.92
CA ARG A 208 -21.78 16.65 -7.39
C ARG A 208 -22.74 16.30 -6.27
N TYR A 209 -23.88 16.98 -6.27
CA TYR A 209 -24.96 16.68 -5.34
C TYR A 209 -25.95 15.68 -5.96
N ASP A 210 -26.75 15.02 -5.14
CA ASP A 210 -27.75 14.03 -5.57
C ASP A 210 -28.70 14.57 -6.66
N LYS A 211 -29.01 15.87 -6.65
CA LYS A 211 -29.84 16.52 -7.70
C LYS A 211 -29.21 16.44 -9.10
N ASP A 212 -27.90 16.28 -9.20
CA ASP A 212 -27.18 16.20 -10.47
C ASP A 212 -27.00 14.75 -10.97
N ARG A 213 -27.61 13.77 -10.32
CA ARG A 213 -27.47 12.33 -10.62
C ARG A 213 -27.72 12.00 -12.09
N LEU A 214 -28.74 12.57 -12.70
CA LEU A 214 -29.03 12.34 -14.13
C LEU A 214 -27.91 12.84 -15.05
N LYS A 215 -27.23 13.94 -14.70
CA LYS A 215 -26.07 14.43 -15.45
C LYS A 215 -24.88 13.46 -15.32
N VAL A 216 -24.68 12.91 -14.12
CA VAL A 216 -23.65 11.90 -13.87
C VAL A 216 -23.94 10.62 -14.66
N PHE A 217 -25.18 10.17 -14.71
CA PHE A 217 -25.58 9.03 -15.54
C PHE A 217 -25.34 9.28 -17.03
N GLY A 218 -25.67 10.46 -17.52
CA GLY A 218 -25.35 10.86 -18.91
C GLY A 218 -23.84 10.83 -19.20
N PHE A 219 -23.03 11.28 -18.27
CA PHE A 219 -21.57 11.19 -18.37
C PHE A 219 -21.08 9.75 -18.37
N ILE A 220 -21.57 8.89 -17.45
CA ILE A 220 -21.26 7.47 -17.42
C ILE A 220 -21.60 6.80 -18.76
N GLN A 221 -22.78 7.09 -19.31
CA GLN A 221 -23.20 6.56 -20.61
C GLN A 221 -22.24 6.93 -21.73
N GLN A 222 -21.74 8.17 -21.75
CA GLN A 222 -20.74 8.63 -22.73
C GLN A 222 -19.42 7.87 -22.59
N GLU A 223 -18.93 7.68 -21.36
CA GLU A 223 -17.67 6.98 -21.10
C GLU A 223 -17.77 5.48 -21.46
N ILE A 224 -18.89 4.84 -21.15
CA ILE A 224 -19.13 3.44 -21.56
C ILE A 224 -19.19 3.35 -23.10
N GLY A 225 -19.83 4.33 -23.76
CA GLY A 225 -19.87 4.40 -25.23
C GLY A 225 -18.47 4.51 -25.88
N LYS A 226 -17.49 5.04 -25.16
CA LYS A 226 -16.06 5.05 -25.55
C LYS A 226 -15.33 3.72 -25.23
N GLY A 227 -16.05 2.73 -24.72
CA GLY A 227 -15.52 1.42 -24.33
C GLY A 227 -14.93 1.36 -22.92
N ARG A 228 -15.08 2.43 -22.11
CA ARG A 228 -14.55 2.51 -20.75
C ARG A 228 -15.33 1.69 -19.74
N GLN A 229 -14.68 1.39 -18.61
CA GLN A 229 -15.29 0.72 -17.49
C GLN A 229 -15.40 1.67 -16.29
N ILE A 230 -16.42 1.44 -15.47
CA ILE A 230 -16.85 2.36 -14.41
C ILE A 230 -16.89 1.61 -13.09
N TYR A 231 -16.32 2.20 -12.04
CA TYR A 231 -16.55 1.82 -10.64
C TYR A 231 -17.61 2.72 -10.02
N ILE A 232 -18.56 2.12 -9.29
CA ILE A 232 -19.52 2.83 -8.45
C ILE A 232 -19.43 2.24 -7.05
N VAL A 233 -18.99 3.07 -6.09
CA VAL A 233 -18.67 2.62 -4.73
C VAL A 233 -19.61 3.22 -3.73
N TYR A 234 -20.19 2.37 -2.88
CA TYR A 234 -21.05 2.73 -1.75
C TYR A 234 -20.31 2.62 -0.42
N PRO A 235 -20.54 3.50 0.56
CA PRO A 235 -19.93 3.39 1.88
C PRO A 235 -20.47 2.15 2.63
N LEU A 236 -19.62 1.61 3.53
CA LEU A 236 -20.09 0.73 4.59
C LEU A 236 -20.60 1.58 5.75
N ILE A 237 -21.75 1.25 6.30
CA ILE A 237 -22.31 1.86 7.49
C ILE A 237 -22.03 0.89 8.64
N GLU A 238 -21.14 1.23 9.56
CA GLU A 238 -20.67 0.33 10.63
C GLU A 238 -21.79 -0.21 11.54
N GLU A 239 -22.95 0.46 11.59
CA GLU A 239 -24.02 0.13 12.50
C GLU A 239 -24.83 -1.14 12.15
N SER A 240 -24.81 -1.60 10.89
CA SER A 240 -25.52 -2.82 10.48
C SER A 240 -25.10 -3.35 9.12
N LYS A 241 -24.46 -4.52 9.11
CA LYS A 241 -24.11 -5.23 7.85
C LYS A 241 -25.31 -5.49 6.94
N SER A 242 -26.51 -5.66 7.52
CA SER A 242 -27.76 -5.88 6.77
C SER A 242 -28.24 -4.61 6.07
N LEU A 243 -28.06 -3.44 6.71
CA LEU A 243 -28.46 -2.15 6.14
C LEU A 243 -27.51 -1.75 5.00
N ASP A 244 -26.23 -2.01 5.15
CA ASP A 244 -25.23 -1.77 4.12
C ASP A 244 -25.48 -2.59 2.85
N LEU A 245 -25.80 -3.86 3.04
CA LEU A 245 -26.13 -4.75 1.94
C LEU A 245 -27.40 -4.28 1.23
N LYS A 246 -28.42 -3.85 1.99
CA LYS A 246 -29.66 -3.31 1.42
C LYS A 246 -29.38 -2.05 0.58
N ASN A 247 -28.64 -1.08 1.14
CA ASN A 247 -28.29 0.15 0.42
C ASN A 247 -27.49 -0.14 -0.87
N LEU A 248 -26.57 -1.10 -0.82
CA LEU A 248 -25.82 -1.54 -2.00
C LEU A 248 -26.75 -2.18 -3.04
N MET A 249 -27.67 -3.05 -2.61
CA MET A 249 -28.59 -3.73 -3.52
C MET A 249 -29.59 -2.76 -4.15
N ASP A 250 -30.14 -1.82 -3.38
CA ASP A 250 -31.00 -0.75 -3.89
C ASP A 250 -30.26 0.11 -4.93
N GLY A 251 -28.98 0.42 -4.63
CA GLY A 251 -28.07 1.11 -5.55
C GLY A 251 -27.82 0.30 -6.82
N TYR A 252 -27.50 -0.98 -6.68
CA TYR A 252 -27.29 -1.89 -7.82
C TYR A 252 -28.51 -1.97 -8.73
N GLU A 253 -29.71 -2.15 -8.17
CA GLU A 253 -30.96 -2.15 -8.94
C GLU A 253 -31.22 -0.82 -9.65
N SER A 254 -30.92 0.30 -8.99
CA SER A 254 -31.03 1.63 -9.60
C SER A 254 -30.11 1.78 -10.80
N ILE A 255 -28.87 1.34 -10.69
CA ILE A 255 -27.90 1.36 -11.78
C ILE A 255 -28.29 0.39 -12.89
N ALA A 256 -28.76 -0.82 -12.57
CA ALA A 256 -29.24 -1.79 -13.55
C ALA A 256 -30.43 -1.24 -14.38
N ARG A 257 -31.33 -0.53 -13.73
CA ARG A 257 -32.46 0.15 -14.42
C ARG A 257 -32.00 1.30 -15.30
N ALA A 258 -30.98 2.05 -14.87
CA ALA A 258 -30.43 3.18 -15.63
C ALA A 258 -29.60 2.72 -16.84
N PHE A 259 -28.97 1.55 -16.75
CA PHE A 259 -28.07 1.00 -17.77
C PHE A 259 -28.44 -0.43 -18.20
N PRO A 260 -29.68 -0.66 -18.71
CA PRO A 260 -30.21 -2.01 -18.95
C PRO A 260 -29.44 -2.79 -20.04
N ASN A 261 -28.73 -2.10 -20.90
CA ASN A 261 -27.97 -2.70 -22.02
C ASN A 261 -26.53 -3.08 -21.65
N TYR A 262 -26.09 -2.82 -20.41
CA TYR A 262 -24.74 -3.12 -19.99
C TYR A 262 -24.71 -4.12 -18.84
N PRO A 263 -23.91 -5.19 -18.95
CA PRO A 263 -23.76 -6.13 -17.85
C PRO A 263 -22.99 -5.47 -16.67
N LEU A 264 -23.48 -5.73 -15.47
CA LEU A 264 -22.91 -5.24 -14.22
C LEU A 264 -22.24 -6.35 -13.45
N SER A 265 -21.22 -6.02 -12.69
CA SER A 265 -20.65 -6.82 -11.60
C SER A 265 -21.00 -6.20 -10.25
N ILE A 266 -21.12 -7.03 -9.22
CA ILE A 266 -21.31 -6.59 -7.84
C ILE A 266 -20.27 -7.24 -6.93
N VAL A 267 -19.63 -6.44 -6.04
CA VAL A 267 -18.63 -6.95 -5.08
C VAL A 267 -18.84 -6.29 -3.72
N HIS A 268 -18.99 -7.12 -2.67
CA HIS A 268 -19.17 -6.63 -1.31
C HIS A 268 -18.55 -7.56 -0.25
N GLY A 269 -18.39 -7.06 0.97
CA GLY A 269 -17.72 -7.76 2.07
C GLY A 269 -18.35 -9.11 2.45
N GLY A 270 -19.68 -9.26 2.31
CA GLY A 270 -20.43 -10.47 2.65
C GLY A 270 -20.34 -11.62 1.64
N MET A 271 -19.75 -11.40 0.45
CA MET A 271 -19.57 -12.46 -0.55
C MET A 271 -18.45 -13.43 -0.15
N LYS A 272 -18.58 -14.69 -0.59
CA LYS A 272 -17.47 -15.66 -0.50
C LYS A 272 -16.30 -15.22 -1.38
N ALA A 273 -15.10 -15.65 -1.03
CA ALA A 273 -13.88 -15.27 -1.76
C ALA A 273 -13.96 -15.66 -3.25
N GLU A 274 -14.46 -16.85 -3.55
CA GLU A 274 -14.64 -17.37 -4.92
C GLU A 274 -15.60 -16.52 -5.77
N ASP A 275 -16.74 -16.09 -5.17
CA ASP A 275 -17.70 -15.24 -5.85
C ASP A 275 -17.14 -13.84 -6.12
N LYS A 276 -16.39 -13.29 -5.16
CA LYS A 276 -15.67 -12.00 -5.34
C LYS A 276 -14.69 -12.09 -6.48
N ASP A 277 -13.87 -13.14 -6.50
CA ASP A 277 -12.87 -13.36 -7.54
C ASP A 277 -13.54 -13.51 -8.91
N TYR A 278 -14.63 -14.28 -9.00
CA TYR A 278 -15.41 -14.45 -10.23
C TYR A 278 -15.90 -13.10 -10.79
N GLU A 279 -16.57 -12.28 -9.96
CA GLU A 279 -17.08 -10.98 -10.40
C GLU A 279 -15.95 -10.01 -10.77
N MET A 280 -14.84 -10.02 -10.02
CA MET A 280 -13.67 -9.24 -10.34
C MET A 280 -13.04 -9.65 -11.68
N GLN A 281 -12.92 -10.95 -11.95
CA GLN A 281 -12.39 -11.46 -13.22
C GLN A 281 -13.26 -11.07 -14.41
N ARG A 282 -14.57 -11.12 -14.29
CA ARG A 282 -15.50 -10.64 -15.33
C ARG A 282 -15.27 -9.16 -15.66
N PHE A 283 -15.06 -8.35 -14.63
CA PHE A 283 -14.77 -6.93 -14.80
C PHE A 283 -13.38 -6.71 -15.42
N VAL A 284 -12.34 -7.39 -14.95
CA VAL A 284 -10.97 -7.31 -15.52
C VAL A 284 -10.95 -7.68 -16.99
N LYS A 285 -11.69 -8.72 -17.38
CA LYS A 285 -11.82 -9.16 -18.79
C LYS A 285 -12.67 -8.23 -19.66
N GLY A 286 -13.35 -7.23 -19.05
CA GLY A 286 -14.24 -6.31 -19.77
C GLY A 286 -15.59 -6.90 -20.14
N GLU A 287 -15.95 -8.05 -19.59
CA GLU A 287 -17.26 -8.70 -19.76
C GLU A 287 -18.37 -7.86 -19.12
N THR A 288 -18.06 -7.16 -18.04
CA THR A 288 -18.93 -6.18 -17.40
C THR A 288 -18.37 -4.77 -17.53
N LYS A 289 -19.26 -3.80 -17.73
CA LYS A 289 -18.85 -2.39 -17.95
C LYS A 289 -18.95 -1.55 -16.69
N ILE A 290 -19.77 -1.93 -15.75
CA ILE A 290 -19.95 -1.24 -14.48
C ILE A 290 -19.73 -2.24 -13.36
N MET A 291 -18.91 -1.88 -12.38
CA MET A 291 -18.77 -2.60 -11.12
C MET A 291 -19.37 -1.77 -10.00
N VAL A 292 -20.38 -2.32 -9.34
CA VAL A 292 -20.99 -1.74 -8.14
C VAL A 292 -20.40 -2.46 -6.92
N ALA A 293 -19.85 -1.70 -5.99
CA ALA A 293 -19.16 -2.32 -4.86
C ALA A 293 -19.23 -1.50 -3.57
N THR A 294 -18.91 -2.14 -2.46
CA THR A 294 -18.55 -1.45 -1.21
C THR A 294 -17.05 -1.18 -1.18
N THR A 295 -16.53 -0.62 -0.07
CA THR A 295 -15.10 -0.29 0.14
C THR A 295 -14.12 -1.45 -0.09
N VAL A 296 -14.59 -2.67 -0.26
CA VAL A 296 -13.76 -3.87 -0.52
C VAL A 296 -12.85 -3.72 -1.75
N ILE A 297 -13.16 -2.79 -2.68
CA ILE A 297 -12.30 -2.48 -3.84
C ILE A 297 -11.03 -1.71 -3.47
N GLU A 298 -10.85 -1.33 -2.23
CA GLU A 298 -9.59 -0.74 -1.76
C GLU A 298 -8.40 -1.69 -2.01
N VAL A 299 -8.68 -2.99 -2.20
CA VAL A 299 -7.68 -4.01 -2.42
C VAL A 299 -7.34 -4.18 -3.91
N GLY A 300 -6.39 -3.44 -4.35
CA GLY A 300 -5.31 -3.74 -5.29
C GLY A 300 -5.59 -4.15 -6.73
N VAL A 301 -6.79 -4.43 -7.21
CA VAL A 301 -6.98 -4.93 -8.59
C VAL A 301 -6.73 -3.83 -9.62
N ASN A 302 -5.82 -4.12 -10.55
CA ASN A 302 -5.50 -3.21 -11.65
C ASN A 302 -6.42 -3.47 -12.85
N VAL A 303 -7.25 -2.49 -13.19
CA VAL A 303 -8.08 -2.52 -14.40
C VAL A 303 -7.76 -1.28 -15.24
N PRO A 304 -6.81 -1.36 -16.19
CA PRO A 304 -6.34 -0.19 -16.96
C PRO A 304 -7.46 0.53 -17.71
N ASN A 305 -8.50 -0.20 -18.12
CA ASN A 305 -9.64 0.36 -18.84
C ASN A 305 -10.69 1.02 -17.94
N ALA A 306 -10.61 0.87 -16.62
CA ALA A 306 -11.49 1.56 -15.67
C ALA A 306 -11.02 3.01 -15.52
N SER A 307 -11.76 3.93 -16.14
CA SER A 307 -11.41 5.35 -16.18
C SER A 307 -12.32 6.24 -15.35
N VAL A 308 -13.43 5.73 -14.83
CA VAL A 308 -14.37 6.50 -14.01
C VAL A 308 -14.60 5.81 -12.67
N MET A 309 -14.43 6.59 -11.60
CA MET A 309 -14.77 6.23 -10.24
C MET A 309 -15.91 7.13 -9.78
N VAL A 310 -17.04 6.56 -9.43
CA VAL A 310 -18.15 7.27 -8.78
C VAL A 310 -18.22 6.81 -7.33
N ILE A 311 -18.14 7.74 -6.39
CA ILE A 311 -18.22 7.45 -4.95
C ILE A 311 -19.52 8.03 -4.43
N GLU A 312 -20.43 7.16 -4.06
CA GLU A 312 -21.74 7.51 -3.52
C GLU A 312 -21.64 7.85 -2.03
N ASN A 313 -22.40 8.84 -1.58
CA ASN A 313 -22.36 9.34 -0.21
C ASN A 313 -20.92 9.61 0.27
N ALA A 314 -20.15 10.33 -0.57
CA ALA A 314 -18.72 10.55 -0.38
C ALA A 314 -18.39 11.25 0.97
N GLU A 315 -19.35 11.99 1.54
CA GLU A 315 -19.23 12.63 2.85
C GLU A 315 -19.04 11.62 4.02
N ARG A 316 -19.37 10.36 3.80
CA ARG A 316 -19.24 9.29 4.82
C ARG A 316 -17.87 8.61 4.83
N PHE A 317 -17.06 8.87 3.84
CA PHE A 317 -15.70 8.32 3.74
C PHE A 317 -14.66 9.19 4.43
N GLY A 318 -13.64 8.56 4.97
CA GLY A 318 -12.42 9.26 5.36
C GLY A 318 -11.65 9.77 4.15
N LEU A 319 -10.86 10.83 4.34
CA LEU A 319 -10.13 11.46 3.25
C LEU A 319 -9.10 10.51 2.60
N SER A 320 -8.39 9.74 3.43
CA SER A 320 -7.45 8.70 2.97
C SER A 320 -8.17 7.60 2.16
N GLN A 321 -9.37 7.18 2.57
CA GLN A 321 -10.16 6.19 1.82
C GLN A 321 -10.59 6.73 0.44
N LEU A 322 -11.08 7.97 0.40
CA LEU A 322 -11.45 8.63 -0.86
C LEU A 322 -10.26 8.70 -1.81
N HIS A 323 -9.07 9.03 -1.29
CA HIS A 323 -7.84 9.07 -2.08
C HIS A 323 -7.45 7.69 -2.62
N GLN A 324 -7.53 6.65 -1.82
CA GLN A 324 -7.27 5.26 -2.23
C GLN A 324 -8.25 4.80 -3.32
N LEU A 325 -9.54 5.08 -3.15
CA LEU A 325 -10.57 4.77 -4.16
C LEU A 325 -10.30 5.52 -5.47
N ARG A 326 -10.02 6.82 -5.40
CA ARG A 326 -9.62 7.61 -6.57
C ARG A 326 -8.43 6.99 -7.31
N GLY A 327 -7.44 6.50 -6.57
CA GLY A 327 -6.26 5.84 -7.13
C GLY A 327 -6.52 4.50 -7.86
N ARG A 328 -7.75 3.97 -7.81
CA ARG A 328 -8.13 2.77 -8.56
C ARG A 328 -8.36 3.03 -10.04
N VAL A 329 -8.57 4.27 -10.43
CA VAL A 329 -8.59 4.71 -11.83
C VAL A 329 -7.30 5.49 -12.16
N GLY A 330 -7.12 5.90 -13.42
CA GLY A 330 -5.93 6.62 -13.84
C GLY A 330 -4.69 5.74 -14.07
N ARG A 331 -4.88 4.47 -14.33
CA ARG A 331 -3.79 3.52 -14.63
C ARG A 331 -3.58 3.27 -16.11
N GLY A 332 -4.52 3.70 -16.96
CA GLY A 332 -4.41 3.69 -18.40
C GLY A 332 -3.85 5.00 -18.96
N ALA A 333 -3.62 5.05 -20.27
CA ALA A 333 -3.14 6.24 -20.98
C ALA A 333 -4.21 7.35 -21.12
N GLU A 334 -5.47 6.99 -20.90
CA GLU A 334 -6.61 7.89 -21.09
C GLU A 334 -6.93 8.71 -19.86
N GLN A 335 -7.64 9.85 -20.09
CA GLN A 335 -8.12 10.69 -19.01
C GLN A 335 -9.06 9.91 -18.10
N SER A 336 -8.84 10.01 -16.79
CA SER A 336 -9.67 9.37 -15.77
C SER A 336 -10.35 10.41 -14.89
N TYR A 337 -11.50 10.01 -14.34
CA TYR A 337 -12.40 10.88 -13.60
C TYR A 337 -12.79 10.25 -12.27
N CYS A 338 -12.92 11.09 -11.25
CA CYS A 338 -13.48 10.70 -9.96
C CYS A 338 -14.65 11.64 -9.64
N VAL A 339 -15.85 11.08 -9.52
CA VAL A 339 -17.08 11.81 -9.20
C VAL A 339 -17.47 11.52 -7.76
N LEU A 340 -17.45 12.53 -6.90
CA LEU A 340 -17.87 12.47 -5.52
C LEU A 340 -19.34 12.89 -5.44
N MET A 341 -20.22 11.93 -5.13
CA MET A 341 -21.64 12.19 -4.92
C MET A 341 -21.93 12.41 -3.45
N SER A 342 -22.70 13.45 -3.11
CA SER A 342 -23.09 13.73 -1.74
C SER A 342 -24.48 14.33 -1.61
N LYS A 343 -25.01 14.31 -0.39
CA LYS A 343 -26.19 15.10 -0.01
C LYS A 343 -25.82 16.59 -0.05
N TYR A 344 -26.86 17.42 -0.07
CA TYR A 344 -26.66 18.88 -0.09
C TYR A 344 -26.12 19.41 1.26
N GLU A 345 -26.63 18.85 2.36
CA GLU A 345 -26.19 19.24 3.71
C GLU A 345 -24.93 18.49 4.08
N LEU A 346 -23.83 19.23 4.19
CA LEU A 346 -22.52 18.71 4.58
C LEU A 346 -22.05 19.36 5.88
N SER A 347 -21.48 18.55 6.76
CA SER A 347 -20.72 19.09 7.91
C SER A 347 -19.51 19.88 7.38
N ARG A 348 -18.95 20.74 8.23
CA ARG A 348 -17.73 21.50 7.92
C ARG A 348 -16.59 20.59 7.50
N ASP A 349 -16.34 19.51 8.25
CA ASP A 349 -15.23 18.60 7.99
C ASP A 349 -15.45 17.78 6.70
N SER A 350 -16.69 17.33 6.44
CA SER A 350 -17.02 16.67 5.18
C SER A 350 -16.78 17.58 3.98
N ARG A 351 -17.15 18.86 4.10
CA ARG A 351 -16.89 19.84 3.03
C ARG A 351 -15.39 20.00 2.79
N ILE A 352 -14.58 20.20 3.83
CA ILE A 352 -13.12 20.31 3.71
C ILE A 352 -12.53 19.07 3.04
N ARG A 353 -12.97 17.85 3.43
CA ARG A 353 -12.49 16.61 2.82
C ARG A 353 -12.77 16.56 1.32
N LEU A 354 -14.02 16.83 0.90
CA LEU A 354 -14.41 16.77 -0.51
C LEU A 354 -13.71 17.87 -1.33
N GLU A 355 -13.64 19.10 -0.82
CA GLU A 355 -12.93 20.21 -1.46
C GLU A 355 -11.44 19.92 -1.61
N THR A 356 -10.80 19.33 -0.59
CA THR A 356 -9.39 18.93 -0.67
C THR A 356 -9.17 17.91 -1.79
N LEU A 357 -10.01 16.88 -1.88
CA LEU A 357 -9.86 15.87 -2.91
C LEU A 357 -10.09 16.41 -4.34
N VAL A 358 -10.98 17.38 -4.49
CA VAL A 358 -11.20 18.09 -5.77
C VAL A 358 -10.02 18.96 -6.15
N ARG A 359 -9.40 19.64 -5.18
CA ARG A 359 -8.33 20.62 -5.39
C ARG A 359 -6.99 19.97 -5.70
N THR A 360 -6.64 18.86 -5.05
CA THR A 360 -5.30 18.27 -5.17
C THR A 360 -5.34 16.78 -5.50
N ASN A 361 -4.32 16.34 -6.26
CA ASN A 361 -4.01 14.93 -6.49
C ASN A 361 -2.85 14.44 -5.61
N ASP A 362 -2.18 15.34 -4.88
CA ASP A 362 -1.05 15.00 -4.02
C ASP A 362 -1.52 14.26 -2.76
N GLY A 363 -1.17 12.99 -2.66
CA GLY A 363 -1.55 12.13 -1.53
C GLY A 363 -0.94 12.57 -0.21
N PHE A 364 0.23 13.21 -0.20
CA PHE A 364 0.87 13.70 1.03
C PHE A 364 0.14 14.93 1.56
N GLU A 365 -0.25 15.86 0.68
CA GLU A 365 -1.10 17.00 1.05
C GLU A 365 -2.45 16.53 1.60
N ILE A 366 -3.04 15.51 0.98
CA ILE A 366 -4.29 14.88 1.44
C ILE A 366 -4.12 14.27 2.83
N ALA A 367 -3.01 13.56 3.07
CA ALA A 367 -2.71 12.96 4.35
C ALA A 367 -2.50 14.00 5.46
N ASP A 368 -1.85 15.13 5.15
CA ASP A 368 -1.67 16.24 6.09
C ASP A 368 -2.99 16.90 6.48
N VAL A 369 -3.92 17.05 5.54
CA VAL A 369 -5.27 17.55 5.84
C VAL A 369 -6.06 16.54 6.66
N ASP A 370 -5.97 15.24 6.34
CA ASP A 370 -6.65 14.18 7.11
C ASP A 370 -6.16 14.15 8.56
N LEU A 371 -4.84 14.29 8.79
CA LEU A 371 -4.24 14.40 10.12
C LEU A 371 -4.79 15.60 10.91
N LYS A 372 -4.89 16.76 10.26
CA LYS A 372 -5.42 17.97 10.91
C LYS A 372 -6.89 17.88 11.28
N LEU A 373 -7.69 17.18 10.46
CA LEU A 373 -9.13 17.02 10.70
C LEU A 373 -9.44 16.00 11.81
N ARG A 374 -8.70 14.90 11.86
CA ARG A 374 -8.94 13.82 12.84
C ARG A 374 -8.19 14.00 14.15
N GLY A 375 -7.08 14.72 14.12
CA GLY A 375 -6.12 14.71 15.20
C GLY A 375 -5.26 13.43 15.23
N PRO A 376 -4.14 13.43 15.97
CA PRO A 376 -3.20 12.30 16.00
C PRO A 376 -3.78 11.04 16.68
N GLY A 377 -4.76 11.15 17.55
CA GLY A 377 -5.35 10.02 18.29
C GLY A 377 -6.24 9.10 17.45
N ASP A 378 -7.06 9.69 16.58
CA ASP A 378 -8.05 8.93 15.79
C ASP A 378 -7.44 8.21 14.57
N LEU A 379 -6.27 8.66 14.09
CA LEU A 379 -5.58 8.00 12.97
C LEU A 379 -5.01 6.63 13.33
N MET A 380 -4.90 6.35 14.60
CA MET A 380 -4.19 5.18 15.11
C MET A 380 -5.08 4.01 15.47
N GLY A 381 -6.39 4.15 15.35
CA GLY A 381 -7.36 3.11 15.71
C GLY A 381 -6.99 2.44 17.03
N THR A 382 -7.91 2.20 17.89
CA THR A 382 -7.81 1.76 19.28
C THR A 382 -6.92 0.54 19.60
N GLN A 383 -6.04 0.06 18.72
CA GLN A 383 -5.27 -1.18 18.95
C GLN A 383 -3.80 -1.22 18.47
N GLN A 384 -3.22 -0.15 17.97
CA GLN A 384 -1.75 -0.11 17.86
C GLN A 384 -1.16 0.66 19.05
N SER A 385 -1.19 0.01 20.20
CA SER A 385 -0.49 0.40 21.40
C SER A 385 1.02 0.47 21.16
N GLY A 386 1.56 1.65 21.00
CA GLY A 386 3.00 1.88 20.84
C GLY A 386 3.39 3.34 20.74
N ILE A 387 2.43 4.25 20.63
CA ILE A 387 2.74 5.67 20.69
C ILE A 387 2.68 6.06 22.15
N THR A 388 3.83 6.36 22.68
CA THR A 388 3.98 7.13 23.91
C THR A 388 3.15 8.41 23.77
N ASP A 389 2.22 8.62 24.69
CA ASP A 389 1.56 9.90 24.85
C ASP A 389 2.65 10.96 24.94
N LEU A 390 2.81 11.75 23.90
CA LEU A 390 3.73 12.86 23.90
C LEU A 390 3.15 13.87 24.88
N LEU A 391 3.85 14.12 25.99
CA LEU A 391 3.35 14.93 27.10
C LEU A 391 3.05 16.38 26.70
N ILE A 392 3.74 16.92 25.68
CA ILE A 392 3.69 18.34 25.32
C ILE A 392 3.51 18.51 23.81
N ALA A 393 4.15 17.67 22.99
CA ALA A 393 4.20 17.85 21.54
C ALA A 393 2.93 17.36 20.83
N ASP A 394 2.45 18.15 19.89
CA ASP A 394 1.36 17.82 18.98
C ASP A 394 1.91 17.46 17.59
N LEU A 395 1.82 16.18 17.20
CA LEU A 395 2.34 15.68 15.93
C LEU A 395 1.77 16.39 14.69
N SER A 396 0.60 16.99 14.81
CA SER A 396 -0.02 17.76 13.73
C SER A 396 0.60 19.16 13.54
N LYS A 397 1.29 19.68 14.57
CA LYS A 397 1.85 21.04 14.59
C LYS A 397 3.37 21.07 14.71
N ASP A 398 3.94 20.11 15.44
CA ASP A 398 5.34 20.14 15.86
C ASP A 398 6.27 19.28 14.97
N ALA A 399 5.86 19.08 13.71
CA ALA A 399 6.63 18.33 12.72
C ALA A 399 8.12 18.69 12.62
N PRO A 400 8.51 19.99 12.58
CA PRO A 400 9.92 20.37 12.54
C PRO A 400 10.70 20.00 13.80
N LEU A 401 10.05 20.06 14.97
CA LEU A 401 10.66 19.68 16.24
C LEU A 401 10.92 18.18 16.32
N LEU A 402 10.04 17.36 15.79
CA LEU A 402 10.23 15.91 15.73
C LEU A 402 11.45 15.54 14.86
N THR A 403 11.60 16.17 13.70
CA THR A 403 12.76 15.98 12.83
C THR A 403 14.04 16.35 13.54
N LEU A 404 14.08 17.52 14.18
CA LEU A 404 15.24 17.99 14.95
C LEU A 404 15.58 17.01 16.09
N ALA A 405 14.59 16.54 16.84
CA ALA A 405 14.78 15.59 17.93
C ALA A 405 15.34 14.24 17.43
N ARG A 406 14.85 13.74 16.29
CA ARG A 406 15.37 12.51 15.67
C ARG A 406 16.82 12.67 15.21
N ASP A 407 17.13 13.78 14.53
CA ASP A 407 18.49 14.06 14.05
C ASP A 407 19.48 14.16 15.23
N ALA A 408 19.07 14.84 16.31
CA ALA A 408 19.86 14.93 17.54
C ALA A 408 20.07 13.56 18.20
N ALA A 409 19.04 12.73 18.29
CA ALA A 409 19.14 11.38 18.82
C ALA A 409 20.06 10.49 17.97
N GLN A 410 19.95 10.56 16.64
CA GLN A 410 20.83 9.81 15.73
C GLN A 410 22.29 10.28 15.85
N GLN A 411 22.52 11.57 15.96
CA GLN A 411 23.87 12.10 16.16
C GLN A 411 24.46 11.60 17.48
N LEU A 412 23.69 11.68 18.55
CA LEU A 412 24.12 11.22 19.87
C LEU A 412 24.46 9.72 19.87
N LEU A 413 23.64 8.89 19.23
CA LEU A 413 23.91 7.44 19.10
C LEU A 413 25.06 7.11 18.14
N ARG A 414 25.43 7.99 17.21
CA ARG A 414 26.66 7.83 16.40
C ARG A 414 27.92 8.13 17.22
N GLU A 415 27.85 9.13 18.10
CA GLU A 415 28.97 9.54 18.95
C GLU A 415 29.15 8.57 20.14
N ASP A 416 28.05 8.06 20.69
CA ASP A 416 28.04 7.18 21.86
C ASP A 416 26.91 6.13 21.74
N PRO A 417 27.15 5.03 21.02
CA PRO A 417 26.12 4.01 20.75
C PRO A 417 25.52 3.36 21.99
N THR A 418 26.29 3.30 23.09
CA THR A 418 25.90 2.67 24.36
C THR A 418 25.45 3.67 25.43
N LEU A 419 25.58 4.96 25.16
CA LEU A 419 25.28 6.08 26.09
C LEU A 419 26.11 5.98 27.39
N GLU A 420 27.38 5.52 27.30
CA GLU A 420 28.26 5.33 28.45
C GLU A 420 29.07 6.57 28.81
N LEU A 421 29.12 7.56 27.92
CA LEU A 421 29.80 8.82 28.24
C LEU A 421 29.10 9.55 29.39
N PRO A 422 29.88 10.13 30.36
CA PRO A 422 29.30 10.79 31.53
C PRO A 422 28.26 11.87 31.20
N GLN A 423 28.46 12.60 30.12
CA GLN A 423 27.57 13.64 29.64
C GLN A 423 26.19 13.09 29.16
N HIS A 424 26.12 11.82 28.76
CA HIS A 424 24.90 11.15 28.27
C HIS A 424 24.19 10.34 29.36
N ALA A 425 24.76 10.25 30.58
CA ALA A 425 24.18 9.53 31.71
C ALA A 425 22.74 9.96 32.06
N PRO A 426 22.35 11.25 31.97
CA PRO A 426 20.96 11.64 32.17
C PRO A 426 19.98 11.02 31.15
N VAL A 427 20.40 10.92 29.89
CA VAL A 427 19.61 10.31 28.80
C VAL A 427 19.41 8.81 29.06
N LEU A 428 20.49 8.10 29.38
CA LEU A 428 20.44 6.66 29.69
C LEU A 428 19.54 6.39 30.91
N ARG A 429 19.62 7.24 31.95
CA ARG A 429 18.79 7.14 33.15
C ARG A 429 17.30 7.31 32.82
N GLN A 430 16.95 8.29 32.00
CA GLN A 430 15.57 8.54 31.56
C GLN A 430 15.01 7.38 30.75
N ILE A 431 15.78 6.85 29.79
CA ILE A 431 15.41 5.68 28.99
C ILE A 431 15.16 4.46 29.89
N SER A 432 16.02 4.24 30.88
CA SER A 432 15.90 3.12 31.81
C SER A 432 14.64 3.22 32.70
N GLN A 433 14.28 4.42 33.12
CA GLN A 433 13.04 4.67 33.86
C GLN A 433 11.80 4.42 32.99
N GLN A 434 11.80 4.87 31.74
CA GLN A 434 10.69 4.62 30.81
C GLN A 434 10.56 3.14 30.44
N LYS A 435 11.67 2.40 30.29
CA LYS A 435 11.64 0.95 30.05
C LYS A 435 11.05 0.15 31.21
N ALA A 436 11.16 0.64 32.43
CA ALA A 436 10.59 -0.02 33.61
C ALA A 436 9.05 0.12 33.68
N THR A 437 8.49 1.14 33.02
CA THR A 437 7.05 1.42 33.00
C THR A 437 6.37 1.01 31.69
N ALA A 438 7.12 0.81 30.61
CA ALA A 438 6.58 0.44 29.31
C ALA A 438 6.68 -1.08 29.07
N VAL A 439 5.60 -1.67 28.54
CA VAL A 439 5.65 -3.03 27.99
C VAL A 439 6.69 -3.03 26.84
N ASN A 440 7.70 -3.85 26.97
CA ASN A 440 8.87 -3.83 26.08
C ASN A 440 8.52 -4.53 24.74
N TRP A 441 7.92 -3.78 23.83
CA TRP A 441 7.51 -4.25 22.49
C TRP A 441 8.69 -4.65 21.60
N SER A 442 9.92 -4.17 21.88
CA SER A 442 11.13 -4.57 21.14
C SER A 442 11.62 -5.98 21.50
N ARG A 443 11.09 -6.61 22.56
CA ARG A 443 11.35 -8.02 22.91
C ARG A 443 10.29 -8.99 22.39
N ILE A 444 9.25 -8.46 21.76
CA ILE A 444 8.23 -9.24 21.04
C ILE A 444 8.53 -9.19 19.53
N SER A 445 9.60 -8.50 19.15
CA SER A 445 10.19 -8.50 17.80
C SER A 445 11.31 -9.52 17.69
#